data_f84b78c3e453daddd1c1297748c5ef2f
#
_entry.id   f84b78c3e453daddd1c1297748c5ef2f
#
_cell.length_a   1.000
_cell.length_b   1.000
_cell.length_c   1.000
_cell.angle_alpha   90.00
_cell.angle_beta   90.00
_cell.angle_gamma   90.00
#
_symmetry.space_group_name_H-M   'P 1'
#
loop_
_entity.id
_entity.type
_entity.pdbx_description
1 polymer ?
#
loop_
_entity_poly.entity_id
_entity_poly.type
_entity_poly.pdbx_seq_one_letter_code
_entity_poly.pdbx_strand_id
1 'polypeptide(L)'
;MELIENITAVFDRATQDEIEDGLFWYPRAHQIAREIAPTVEAGAGVIAALSPMMPWDRNVMLAREAFATGVAQGGLSKNVAKAQAIIDGADPLDVLGGDKVRTFYGNIVNPWGDGVTIDRHAYDIAVGKRHGNTRPGIGKKVYREFSTAYIQAALGLGVFPVELQAITWTVWRREIGVN
;
A
#
# COMPACT_ATOMS: atom_id res chain seq x y z
N MET A 1 19.97 7.79 -9.96
CA MET A 1 19.44 9.08 -10.49
C MET A 1 18.16 8.83 -11.27
N GLU A 2 18.15 8.00 -12.28
CA GLU A 2 16.98 7.73 -13.14
C GLU A 2 15.68 7.35 -12.37
N LEU A 3 15.77 6.51 -11.33
CA LEU A 3 14.59 6.15 -10.52
C LEU A 3 13.95 7.37 -9.83
N ILE A 4 14.77 8.25 -9.25
CA ILE A 4 14.31 9.46 -8.56
C ILE A 4 13.68 10.42 -9.56
N GLU A 5 14.33 10.62 -10.71
CA GLU A 5 13.83 11.49 -11.79
C GLU A 5 12.47 11.01 -12.31
N ASN A 6 12.30 9.70 -12.51
CA ASN A 6 11.03 9.12 -12.94
C ASN A 6 9.92 9.33 -11.91
N ILE A 7 10.20 9.10 -10.61
CA ILE A 7 9.25 9.29 -9.52
C ILE A 7 8.83 10.76 -9.44
N THR A 8 9.80 11.68 -9.46
CA THR A 8 9.55 13.13 -9.43
C THR A 8 8.74 13.58 -10.64
N ALA A 9 9.08 13.10 -11.83
CA ALA A 9 8.34 13.42 -13.05
C ALA A 9 6.87 12.97 -13.01
N VAL A 10 6.53 11.89 -12.30
CA VAL A 10 5.13 11.52 -12.08
C VAL A 10 4.46 12.46 -11.08
N PHE A 11 5.14 12.81 -9.99
CA PHE A 11 4.63 13.76 -9.00
C PHE A 11 4.35 15.13 -9.62
N ASP A 12 5.21 15.63 -10.49
CA ASP A 12 5.08 16.95 -11.15
C ASP A 12 3.83 17.04 -12.05
N ARG A 13 3.24 15.91 -12.43
CA ARG A 13 2.00 15.84 -13.22
C ARG A 13 0.74 15.69 -12.37
N ALA A 14 0.88 15.70 -11.05
CA ALA A 14 -0.26 15.59 -10.15
C ALA A 14 -1.12 16.85 -10.20
N THR A 15 -2.43 16.68 -10.26
CA THR A 15 -3.40 17.75 -10.02
C THR A 15 -3.49 18.04 -8.53
N GLN A 16 -4.06 19.20 -8.16
CA GLN A 16 -4.27 19.53 -6.75
C GLN A 16 -5.13 18.48 -6.02
N ASP A 17 -6.18 17.99 -6.67
CA ASP A 17 -7.07 16.95 -6.12
C ASP A 17 -6.31 15.65 -5.89
N GLU A 18 -5.41 15.25 -6.80
CA GLU A 18 -4.59 14.05 -6.65
C GLU A 18 -3.55 14.17 -5.54
N ILE A 19 -3.00 15.37 -5.34
CA ILE A 19 -2.12 15.66 -4.19
C ILE A 19 -2.91 15.49 -2.89
N GLU A 20 -4.07 16.11 -2.77
CA GLU A 20 -4.92 16.00 -1.59
C GLU A 20 -5.37 14.56 -1.33
N ASP A 21 -5.79 13.84 -2.36
CA ASP A 21 -6.17 12.43 -2.25
C ASP A 21 -5.01 11.55 -1.78
N GLY A 22 -3.82 11.78 -2.30
CA GLY A 22 -2.62 11.05 -1.90
C GLY A 22 -2.18 11.36 -0.47
N LEU A 23 -2.18 12.64 -0.06
CA LEU A 23 -1.87 13.08 1.31
C LEU A 23 -2.77 12.42 2.35
N PHE A 24 -4.06 12.27 2.03
CA PHE A 24 -5.05 11.71 2.96
C PHE A 24 -5.30 10.21 2.77
N TRP A 25 -4.64 9.56 1.81
CA TRP A 25 -4.92 8.15 1.52
C TRP A 25 -4.64 7.22 2.72
N TYR A 26 -3.44 7.25 3.27
CA TYR A 26 -3.09 6.44 4.44
C TYR A 26 -3.75 6.90 5.74
N PRO A 27 -3.90 8.22 6.03
CA PRO A 27 -4.74 8.67 7.14
C PRO A 27 -6.18 8.14 7.08
N ARG A 28 -6.82 8.12 5.90
CA ARG A 28 -8.15 7.51 5.73
C ARG A 28 -8.13 5.99 5.94
N ALA A 29 -7.12 5.30 5.43
CA ALA A 29 -6.96 3.86 5.64
C ALA A 29 -6.74 3.52 7.13
N HIS A 30 -5.97 4.33 7.85
CA HIS A 30 -5.79 4.23 9.31
C HIS A 30 -7.12 4.39 10.05
N GLN A 31 -7.89 5.42 9.71
CA GLN A 31 -9.20 5.65 10.31
C GLN A 31 -10.14 4.46 10.07
N ILE A 32 -10.19 3.93 8.85
CA ILE A 32 -10.98 2.74 8.53
C ILE A 32 -10.54 1.55 9.40
N ALA A 33 -9.23 1.31 9.53
CA ALA A 33 -8.70 0.21 10.35
C ALA A 33 -9.14 0.33 11.83
N ARG A 34 -9.14 1.56 12.38
CA ARG A 34 -9.64 1.83 13.75
C ARG A 34 -11.14 1.60 13.91
N GLU A 35 -11.92 1.87 12.88
CA GLU A 35 -13.39 1.75 12.94
C GLU A 35 -13.87 0.30 12.85
N ILE A 36 -13.15 -0.55 12.12
CA ILE A 36 -13.60 -1.91 11.83
C ILE A 36 -13.14 -2.96 12.84
N ALA A 37 -12.15 -2.64 13.67
CA ALA A 37 -11.48 -3.61 14.53
C ALA A 37 -11.28 -3.09 15.95
N PRO A 38 -11.03 -3.99 16.93
CA PRO A 38 -10.74 -3.59 18.32
C PRO A 38 -9.46 -2.75 18.47
N THR A 39 -8.48 -2.95 17.58
CA THR A 39 -7.24 -2.17 17.52
C THR A 39 -6.91 -1.81 16.07
N VAL A 40 -6.18 -0.71 15.86
CA VAL A 40 -5.74 -0.31 14.51
C VAL A 40 -4.81 -1.37 13.89
N GLU A 41 -3.99 -2.02 14.69
CA GLU A 41 -3.09 -3.07 14.26
C GLU A 41 -3.87 -4.28 13.71
N ALA A 42 -4.90 -4.72 14.41
CA ALA A 42 -5.75 -5.82 13.93
C ALA A 42 -6.46 -5.45 12.63
N GLY A 43 -7.06 -4.25 12.56
CA GLY A 43 -7.75 -3.76 11.36
C GLY A 43 -6.80 -3.63 10.17
N ALA A 44 -5.65 -2.97 10.35
CA ALA A 44 -4.61 -2.84 9.34
C ALA A 44 -4.06 -4.20 8.90
N GLY A 45 -3.90 -5.13 9.86
CA GLY A 45 -3.42 -6.49 9.60
C GLY A 45 -4.35 -7.28 8.68
N VAL A 46 -5.65 -7.26 8.94
CA VAL A 46 -6.66 -7.95 8.09
C VAL A 46 -6.74 -7.29 6.71
N ILE A 47 -6.77 -5.95 6.64
CA ILE A 47 -6.73 -5.22 5.37
C ILE A 47 -5.48 -5.61 4.56
N ALA A 48 -4.30 -5.62 5.19
CA ALA A 48 -3.05 -5.97 4.53
C ALA A 48 -3.01 -7.45 4.09
N ALA A 49 -3.51 -8.36 4.91
CA ALA A 49 -3.58 -9.79 4.57
C ALA A 49 -4.43 -10.05 3.34
N LEU A 50 -5.58 -9.37 3.22
CA LEU A 50 -6.53 -9.54 2.11
C LEU A 50 -6.16 -8.72 0.86
N SER A 51 -5.25 -7.74 0.96
CA SER A 51 -4.93 -6.78 -0.11
C SER A 51 -4.35 -7.37 -1.42
N PRO A 52 -3.62 -8.51 -1.44
CA PRO A 52 -3.04 -9.00 -2.69
C PRO A 52 -4.10 -9.34 -3.74
N MET A 53 -4.02 -8.68 -4.91
CA MET A 53 -4.96 -8.83 -6.02
C MET A 53 -6.41 -8.39 -5.72
N MET A 54 -6.60 -7.56 -4.70
CA MET A 54 -7.91 -7.10 -4.25
C MET A 54 -8.09 -5.60 -4.50
N PRO A 55 -9.18 -5.14 -5.16
CA PRO A 55 -9.55 -3.73 -5.21
C PRO A 55 -9.81 -3.18 -3.80
N TRP A 56 -9.47 -1.91 -3.58
CA TRP A 56 -9.52 -1.28 -2.25
C TRP A 56 -10.91 -1.37 -1.58
N ASP A 57 -11.96 -0.96 -2.27
CA ASP A 57 -13.32 -0.94 -1.69
C ASP A 57 -13.77 -2.35 -1.29
N ARG A 58 -13.48 -3.34 -2.13
CA ARG A 58 -13.78 -4.73 -1.82
C ARG A 58 -12.93 -5.24 -0.64
N ASN A 59 -11.68 -4.85 -0.56
CA ASN A 59 -10.81 -5.20 0.56
C ASN A 59 -11.36 -4.68 1.90
N VAL A 60 -11.75 -3.40 1.94
CA VAL A 60 -12.36 -2.78 3.12
C VAL A 60 -13.67 -3.45 3.49
N MET A 61 -14.53 -3.74 2.51
CA MET A 61 -15.79 -4.46 2.73
C MET A 61 -15.56 -5.82 3.37
N LEU A 62 -14.65 -6.63 2.82
CA LEU A 62 -14.32 -7.95 3.34
C LEU A 62 -13.70 -7.89 4.74
N ALA A 63 -12.85 -6.90 5.01
CA ALA A 63 -12.29 -6.70 6.35
C ALA A 63 -13.37 -6.33 7.38
N ARG A 64 -14.34 -5.46 7.03
CA ARG A 64 -15.50 -5.16 7.86
C ARG A 64 -16.34 -6.42 8.17
N GLU A 65 -16.67 -7.17 7.14
CA GLU A 65 -17.45 -8.41 7.30
C GLU A 65 -16.73 -9.40 8.18
N ALA A 66 -15.40 -9.54 8.01
CA ALA A 66 -14.59 -10.45 8.79
C ALA A 66 -14.62 -10.14 10.29
N PHE A 67 -14.50 -8.88 10.69
CA PHE A 67 -14.64 -8.47 12.10
C PHE A 67 -16.07 -8.56 12.60
N ALA A 68 -17.06 -8.25 11.77
CA ALA A 68 -18.48 -8.33 12.16
C ALA A 68 -18.96 -9.77 12.38
N THR A 69 -18.43 -10.72 11.62
CA THR A 69 -18.87 -12.15 11.67
C THR A 69 -17.89 -13.05 12.42
N GLY A 70 -16.66 -12.59 12.66
CA GLY A 70 -15.56 -13.41 13.17
C GLY A 70 -14.95 -14.36 12.13
N VAL A 71 -15.33 -14.24 10.84
CA VAL A 71 -14.91 -15.16 9.77
C VAL A 71 -14.34 -14.40 8.57
N ALA A 72 -13.06 -14.64 8.28
CA ALA A 72 -12.41 -14.09 7.08
C ALA A 72 -12.78 -14.88 5.82
N GLN A 73 -13.05 -14.18 4.72
CA GLN A 73 -13.42 -14.78 3.44
C GLN A 73 -13.08 -13.89 2.24
N GLY A 74 -13.30 -14.38 1.03
CA GLY A 74 -13.32 -13.57 -0.20
C GLY A 74 -11.97 -13.28 -0.84
N GLY A 75 -10.89 -13.91 -0.39
CA GLY A 75 -9.54 -13.76 -0.94
C GLY A 75 -8.89 -15.08 -1.35
N LEU A 76 -7.60 -15.04 -1.67
CA LEU A 76 -6.79 -16.25 -1.85
C LEU A 76 -6.73 -17.02 -0.53
N SER A 77 -6.87 -18.36 -0.57
CA SER A 77 -6.98 -19.20 0.64
C SER A 77 -5.92 -18.94 1.69
N LYS A 78 -4.66 -18.79 1.29
CA LYS A 78 -3.56 -18.46 2.20
C LYS A 78 -3.65 -17.07 2.82
N ASN A 79 -4.26 -16.11 2.12
CA ASN A 79 -4.45 -14.75 2.62
C ASN A 79 -5.64 -14.70 3.58
N VAL A 80 -6.70 -15.43 3.27
CA VAL A 80 -7.85 -15.63 4.16
C VAL A 80 -7.42 -16.30 5.47
N ALA A 81 -6.58 -17.34 5.40
CA ALA A 81 -6.04 -17.98 6.61
C ALA A 81 -5.24 -17.01 7.49
N LYS A 82 -4.46 -16.09 6.89
CA LYS A 82 -3.73 -15.05 7.63
C LYS A 82 -4.67 -14.05 8.27
N ALA A 83 -5.67 -13.57 7.52
CA ALA A 83 -6.68 -12.66 8.05
C ALA A 83 -7.45 -13.31 9.21
N GLN A 84 -7.81 -14.59 9.10
CA GLN A 84 -8.46 -15.34 10.17
C GLN A 84 -7.58 -15.43 11.42
N ALA A 85 -6.30 -15.77 11.26
CA ALA A 85 -5.37 -15.85 12.39
C ALA A 85 -5.29 -14.51 13.15
N ILE A 86 -5.30 -13.37 12.45
CA ILE A 86 -5.31 -12.03 13.09
C ILE A 86 -6.63 -11.77 13.82
N ILE A 87 -7.78 -12.15 13.23
CA ILE A 87 -9.09 -12.05 13.90
C ILE A 87 -9.11 -12.89 15.17
N ASP A 88 -8.48 -14.06 15.14
CA ASP A 88 -8.36 -14.98 16.28
C ASP A 88 -7.32 -14.52 17.33
N GLY A 89 -6.67 -13.36 17.11
CA GLY A 89 -5.80 -12.70 18.08
C GLY A 89 -4.30 -12.87 17.82
N ALA A 90 -3.87 -13.38 16.66
CA ALA A 90 -2.45 -13.43 16.32
C ALA A 90 -1.90 -12.03 16.03
N ASP A 91 -0.62 -11.79 16.39
CA ASP A 91 0.07 -10.55 16.01
C ASP A 91 0.21 -10.48 14.47
N PRO A 92 -0.23 -9.38 13.83
CA PRO A 92 -0.09 -9.21 12.40
C PRO A 92 1.34 -9.39 11.89
N LEU A 93 2.35 -8.98 12.65
CA LEU A 93 3.75 -9.11 12.23
C LEU A 93 4.27 -10.55 12.26
N ASP A 94 3.65 -11.44 13.03
CA ASP A 94 3.98 -12.88 13.02
C ASP A 94 3.35 -13.59 11.82
N VAL A 95 2.22 -13.08 11.33
CA VAL A 95 1.41 -13.72 10.29
C VAL A 95 1.70 -13.17 8.89
N LEU A 96 1.86 -11.84 8.78
CA LEU A 96 2.09 -11.18 7.50
C LEU A 96 3.51 -11.46 6.98
N GLY A 97 3.61 -11.81 5.70
CA GLY A 97 4.90 -12.08 5.05
C GLY A 97 5.07 -11.25 3.78
N GLY A 98 6.35 -11.08 3.39
CA GLY A 98 6.74 -10.29 2.23
C GLY A 98 6.81 -8.78 2.51
N ASP A 99 7.85 -8.14 1.97
CA ASP A 99 8.17 -6.74 2.26
C ASP A 99 6.99 -5.80 1.91
N LYS A 100 6.35 -5.99 0.76
CA LYS A 100 5.21 -5.18 0.32
C LYS A 100 4.05 -5.21 1.32
N VAL A 101 3.60 -6.40 1.76
CA VAL A 101 2.43 -6.53 2.64
C VAL A 101 2.74 -6.00 4.03
N ARG A 102 3.94 -6.26 4.56
CA ARG A 102 4.39 -5.74 5.85
C ARG A 102 4.53 -4.23 5.85
N THR A 103 5.08 -3.65 4.76
CA THR A 103 5.18 -2.19 4.64
C THR A 103 3.79 -1.55 4.50
N PHE A 104 2.90 -2.15 3.71
CA PHE A 104 1.52 -1.68 3.57
C PHE A 104 0.78 -1.67 4.93
N TYR A 105 0.91 -2.74 5.70
CA TYR A 105 0.43 -2.80 7.09
C TYR A 105 1.01 -1.66 7.92
N GLY A 106 2.33 -1.50 7.93
CA GLY A 106 3.02 -0.46 8.69
C GLY A 106 2.57 0.95 8.32
N ASN A 107 2.35 1.22 7.04
CA ASN A 107 1.86 2.51 6.56
C ASN A 107 0.42 2.80 6.98
N ILE A 108 -0.44 1.78 7.10
CA ILE A 108 -1.78 1.95 7.65
C ILE A 108 -1.73 2.21 9.16
N VAL A 109 -0.87 1.51 9.90
CA VAL A 109 -0.69 1.73 11.35
C VAL A 109 -0.07 3.09 11.64
N ASN A 110 0.93 3.49 10.86
CA ASN A 110 1.59 4.80 10.98
C ASN A 110 1.60 5.53 9.64
N PRO A 111 0.57 6.34 9.35
CA PRO A 111 0.40 7.01 8.06
C PRO A 111 1.40 8.16 7.78
N TRP A 112 2.27 8.47 8.73
CA TRP A 112 3.33 9.49 8.61
C TRP A 112 4.73 8.88 8.73
N GLY A 113 4.86 7.57 8.51
CA GLY A 113 6.14 6.86 8.58
C GLY A 113 6.95 6.95 7.29
N ASP A 114 8.17 6.41 7.34
CA ASP A 114 9.10 6.37 6.20
C ASP A 114 8.90 5.15 5.29
N GLY A 115 7.90 4.33 5.57
CA GLY A 115 7.62 3.12 4.80
C GLY A 115 7.15 3.44 3.38
N VAL A 116 7.67 2.73 2.38
CA VAL A 116 7.21 2.83 0.99
C VAL A 116 6.72 1.49 0.50
N THR A 117 5.43 1.40 0.19
CA THR A 117 4.84 0.17 -0.37
C THR A 117 5.18 0.05 -1.84
N ILE A 118 6.22 -0.74 -2.16
CA ILE A 118 6.61 -0.99 -3.55
C ILE A 118 5.71 -2.09 -4.12
N ASP A 119 4.61 -1.66 -4.71
CA ASP A 119 3.73 -2.51 -5.50
C ASP A 119 4.11 -2.47 -7.00
N ARG A 120 3.28 -3.10 -7.85
CA ARG A 120 3.52 -3.10 -9.30
C ARG A 120 3.52 -1.70 -9.91
N HIS A 121 2.70 -0.80 -9.37
CA HIS A 121 2.60 0.58 -9.88
C HIS A 121 3.80 1.40 -9.42
N ALA A 122 4.16 1.33 -8.13
CA ALA A 122 5.35 1.98 -7.61
C ALA A 122 6.64 1.51 -8.33
N TYR A 123 6.71 0.22 -8.68
CA TYR A 123 7.79 -0.30 -9.52
C TYR A 123 7.79 0.35 -10.90
N ASP A 124 6.65 0.33 -11.61
CA ASP A 124 6.52 0.86 -12.97
C ASP A 124 6.80 2.38 -13.02
N ILE A 125 6.35 3.12 -12.02
CA ILE A 125 6.65 4.55 -11.83
C ILE A 125 8.16 4.77 -11.72
N ALA A 126 8.83 4.07 -10.81
CA ALA A 126 10.25 4.23 -10.59
C ALA A 126 11.10 3.87 -11.82
N VAL A 127 10.70 2.87 -12.58
CA VAL A 127 11.37 2.49 -13.85
C VAL A 127 10.96 3.40 -15.01
N GLY A 128 9.91 4.22 -14.88
CA GLY A 128 9.40 5.09 -15.94
C GLY A 128 8.70 4.34 -17.08
N LYS A 129 8.28 3.09 -16.84
CA LYS A 129 7.70 2.23 -17.87
C LYS A 129 6.63 1.28 -17.32
N ARG A 130 5.46 1.23 -17.99
CA ARG A 130 4.43 0.24 -17.71
C ARG A 130 4.83 -1.15 -18.22
N HIS A 131 4.92 -2.13 -17.31
CA HIS A 131 5.28 -3.52 -17.64
C HIS A 131 4.07 -4.45 -17.75
N GLY A 132 2.95 -4.11 -17.15
CA GLY A 132 1.78 -4.99 -17.09
C GLY A 132 2.11 -6.36 -16.50
N ASN A 133 1.76 -7.43 -17.22
CA ASN A 133 2.01 -8.80 -16.78
C ASN A 133 3.45 -9.30 -17.01
N THR A 134 4.29 -8.53 -17.70
CA THR A 134 5.69 -8.91 -18.02
C THR A 134 6.70 -8.35 -17.00
N ARG A 135 6.22 -7.76 -15.92
CA ARG A 135 7.09 -7.19 -14.90
C ARG A 135 7.91 -8.26 -14.20
N PRO A 136 9.23 -8.04 -14.00
CA PRO A 136 10.06 -8.95 -13.20
C PRO A 136 9.60 -8.99 -11.73
N GLY A 137 9.88 -10.08 -11.04
CA GLY A 137 9.61 -10.19 -9.61
C GLY A 137 10.41 -9.17 -8.80
N ILE A 138 9.79 -8.60 -7.78
CA ILE A 138 10.42 -7.63 -6.88
C ILE A 138 11.07 -8.40 -5.73
N GLY A 139 12.36 -8.73 -5.89
CA GLY A 139 13.16 -9.33 -4.82
C GLY A 139 13.60 -8.28 -3.78
N LYS A 140 14.08 -8.73 -2.61
CA LYS A 140 14.47 -7.87 -1.48
C LYS A 140 15.44 -6.75 -1.86
N LYS A 141 16.41 -7.03 -2.74
CA LYS A 141 17.38 -6.02 -3.20
C LYS A 141 16.71 -4.91 -3.98
N VAL A 142 15.88 -5.27 -4.96
CA VAL A 142 15.12 -4.31 -5.79
C VAL A 142 14.13 -3.53 -4.93
N TYR A 143 13.43 -4.21 -4.02
CA TYR A 143 12.50 -3.54 -3.09
C TYR A 143 13.19 -2.43 -2.29
N ARG A 144 14.36 -2.74 -1.70
CA ARG A 144 15.15 -1.79 -0.92
C ARG A 144 15.65 -0.62 -1.77
N GLU A 145 16.19 -0.91 -2.96
CA GLU A 145 16.66 0.11 -3.89
C GLU A 145 15.55 1.11 -4.28
N PHE A 146 14.38 0.60 -4.62
CA PHE A 146 13.23 1.43 -5.01
C PHE A 146 12.66 2.21 -3.82
N SER A 147 12.56 1.58 -2.66
CA SER A 147 12.17 2.25 -1.42
C SER A 147 13.10 3.42 -1.10
N THR A 148 14.42 3.22 -1.24
CA THR A 148 15.41 4.28 -1.06
C THR A 148 15.22 5.41 -2.06
N ALA A 149 14.94 5.10 -3.34
CA ALA A 149 14.69 6.12 -4.35
C ALA A 149 13.45 6.98 -4.04
N TYR A 150 12.36 6.37 -3.56
CA TYR A 150 11.18 7.10 -3.10
C TYR A 150 11.46 7.99 -1.91
N ILE A 151 12.22 7.51 -0.91
CA ILE A 151 12.61 8.30 0.26
C ILE A 151 13.43 9.51 -0.16
N GLN A 152 14.39 9.33 -1.07
CA GLN A 152 15.22 10.44 -1.56
C GLN A 152 14.42 11.44 -2.40
N ALA A 153 13.51 10.99 -3.25
CA ALA A 153 12.61 11.85 -4.01
C ALA A 153 11.70 12.65 -3.06
N ALA A 154 11.10 12.00 -2.06
CA ALA A 154 10.24 12.65 -1.07
C ALA A 154 10.96 13.74 -0.29
N LEU A 155 12.20 13.48 0.13
CA LEU A 155 13.04 14.47 0.81
C LEU A 155 13.27 15.70 -0.07
N GLY A 156 13.54 15.51 -1.36
CA GLY A 156 13.70 16.61 -2.32
C GLY A 156 12.43 17.41 -2.58
N LEU A 157 11.26 16.78 -2.46
CA LEU A 157 9.96 17.40 -2.69
C LEU A 157 9.32 17.97 -1.41
N GLY A 158 9.89 17.69 -0.22
CA GLY A 158 9.37 18.18 1.06
C GLY A 158 8.07 17.49 1.51
N VAL A 159 7.84 16.24 1.11
CA VAL A 159 6.69 15.42 1.51
C VAL A 159 7.15 14.15 2.22
N PHE A 160 6.27 13.45 2.95
CA PHE A 160 6.62 12.15 3.51
C PHE A 160 6.72 11.07 2.41
N PRO A 161 7.61 10.06 2.55
CA PRO A 161 7.75 8.98 1.57
C PRO A 161 6.46 8.23 1.28
N VAL A 162 5.66 8.00 2.31
CA VAL A 162 4.34 7.36 2.21
C VAL A 162 3.35 8.20 1.40
N GLU A 163 3.39 9.52 1.55
CA GLU A 163 2.56 10.47 0.79
C GLU A 163 2.97 10.51 -0.68
N LEU A 164 4.27 10.63 -0.95
CA LEU A 164 4.79 10.60 -2.31
C LEU A 164 4.37 9.32 -3.06
N GLN A 165 4.46 8.18 -2.39
CA GLN A 165 4.03 6.90 -2.96
C GLN A 165 2.53 6.92 -3.29
N ALA A 166 1.69 7.44 -2.40
CA ALA A 166 0.24 7.49 -2.61
C ALA A 166 -0.14 8.49 -3.72
N ILE A 167 0.46 9.68 -3.74
CA ILE A 167 0.23 10.71 -4.78
C ILE A 167 0.61 10.15 -6.16
N THR A 168 1.83 9.65 -6.30
CA THR A 168 2.30 9.12 -7.59
C THR A 168 1.50 7.90 -8.05
N TRP A 169 1.02 7.08 -7.12
CA TRP A 169 0.14 5.95 -7.41
C TRP A 169 -1.21 6.41 -7.99
N THR A 170 -1.80 7.49 -7.45
CA THR A 170 -3.05 8.08 -7.95
C THR A 170 -2.87 8.63 -9.36
N VAL A 171 -1.82 9.43 -9.59
CA VAL A 171 -1.47 9.97 -10.91
C VAL A 171 -1.27 8.86 -11.94
N TRP A 172 -0.45 7.85 -11.58
CA TRP A 172 -0.13 6.75 -12.47
C TRP A 172 -1.36 5.95 -12.88
N ARG A 173 -2.27 5.67 -11.95
CA ARG A 173 -3.52 4.94 -12.25
C ARG A 173 -4.40 5.71 -13.23
N ARG A 174 -4.55 7.02 -13.07
CA ARG A 174 -5.25 7.87 -14.03
C ARG A 174 -4.61 7.77 -15.42
N GLU A 175 -3.28 7.91 -15.50
CA GLU A 175 -2.56 7.89 -16.78
C GLU A 175 -2.66 6.56 -17.54
N ILE A 176 -2.70 5.46 -16.81
CA ILE A 176 -2.83 4.13 -17.43
C ILE A 176 -4.28 3.65 -17.58
N GLY A 177 -5.27 4.49 -17.21
CA GLY A 177 -6.70 4.18 -17.34
C GLY A 177 -7.16 3.03 -16.43
N VAL A 178 -6.65 2.95 -15.20
CA VAL A 178 -7.05 1.94 -14.20
C VAL A 178 -7.70 2.66 -13.02
N ASN A 179 -8.98 2.40 -12.81
CA ASN A 179 -9.75 2.89 -11.67
C ASN A 179 -9.67 1.95 -10.47
#